data_1e37a99ba38b4e016fc4fbce83f5cc7f
#
_entry.id   1e37a99ba38b4e016fc4fbce83f5cc7f
#
_cell.length_a   1.000
_cell.length_b   1.000
_cell.length_c   1.000
_cell.angle_alpha   90.00
_cell.angle_beta   90.00
_cell.angle_gamma   90.00
#
_symmetry.space_group_name_H-M   'P 1'
#
loop_
_entity.id
_entity.type
_entity.pdbx_description
1 polymer ?
#
loop_
_entity_poly.entity_id
_entity_poly.type
_entity_poly.pdbx_seq_one_letter_code
_entity_poly.pdbx_strand_id
1 'polypeptide(L)'
;VKVISLWNPWAHLVAIGAKRFETRHWTTHHRGVLAIHAAKYFPPEIEGIALRKPCRKHWPGRCEVAFGAVVAVALMTDVEPTDSLQARLEGQGNFDEVAYGDYSAGRYAWRLDHAVRLERPLFIAGHQGLWNLTAEDEELVRGQMPPGWPGTPAGGPL
;
A
#
# COMPACT_ATOMS: atom_id res chain seq x y z
N VAL A 1 3.80 14.58 -2.10
CA VAL A 1 3.79 13.10 -2.07
C VAL A 1 2.57 12.58 -2.78
N LYS A 2 2.78 11.58 -3.66
CA LYS A 2 1.68 10.83 -4.30
C LYS A 2 1.01 9.90 -3.28
N VAL A 3 -0.30 9.72 -3.44
CA VAL A 3 -1.12 8.84 -2.61
C VAL A 3 -1.90 7.88 -3.48
N ILE A 4 -2.09 6.65 -3.00
CA ILE A 4 -3.04 5.70 -3.56
C ILE A 4 -4.02 5.24 -2.49
N SER A 5 -5.32 5.18 -2.85
CA SER A 5 -6.33 4.65 -1.96
C SER A 5 -6.52 3.15 -2.18
N LEU A 6 -6.39 2.38 -1.12
CA LEU A 6 -6.59 0.93 -1.08
C LEU A 6 -7.69 0.59 -0.08
N TRP A 7 -8.46 -0.42 -0.34
CA TRP A 7 -9.33 -0.99 0.69
C TRP A 7 -8.51 -1.78 1.72
N ASN A 8 -8.98 -1.84 2.96
CA ASN A 8 -8.55 -2.88 3.88
C ASN A 8 -9.11 -4.24 3.41
N PRO A 9 -8.41 -5.37 3.55
CA PRO A 9 -7.18 -5.52 4.34
C PRO A 9 -5.90 -5.09 3.59
N TRP A 10 -5.94 -4.78 2.31
CA TRP A 10 -4.73 -4.52 1.49
C TRP A 10 -3.93 -3.32 1.98
N ALA A 11 -4.60 -2.21 2.37
CA ALA A 11 -3.90 -1.06 2.96
C ALA A 11 -3.12 -1.45 4.23
N HIS A 12 -3.74 -2.24 5.11
CA HIS A 12 -3.09 -2.76 6.31
C HIS A 12 -1.92 -3.71 5.97
N LEU A 13 -2.12 -4.63 5.01
CA LEU A 13 -1.07 -5.57 4.61
C LEU A 13 0.17 -4.86 4.02
N VAL A 14 -0.03 -3.77 3.27
CA VAL A 14 1.09 -2.92 2.83
C VAL A 14 1.74 -2.23 4.02
N ALA A 15 0.94 -1.66 4.92
CA ALA A 15 1.44 -0.93 6.08
C ALA A 15 2.36 -1.76 6.99
N ILE A 16 2.09 -3.07 7.10
CA ILE A 16 2.91 -3.99 7.89
C ILE A 16 3.99 -4.72 7.06
N GLY A 17 4.12 -4.40 5.76
CA GLY A 17 5.09 -5.03 4.86
C GLY A 17 4.77 -6.45 4.42
N ALA A 18 3.58 -6.98 4.74
CA ALA A 18 3.15 -8.31 4.33
C ALA A 18 2.81 -8.40 2.84
N LYS A 19 2.24 -7.32 2.27
CA LYS A 19 1.97 -7.15 0.84
C LYS A 19 2.97 -6.17 0.26
N ARG A 20 3.74 -6.62 -0.71
CA ARG A 20 4.81 -5.84 -1.35
C ARG A 20 4.51 -5.41 -2.78
N PHE A 21 3.44 -5.91 -3.37
CA PHE A 21 3.03 -5.52 -4.72
C PHE A 21 1.56 -5.12 -4.72
N GLU A 22 1.27 -3.92 -5.22
CA GLU A 22 -0.09 -3.49 -5.51
C GLU A 22 -0.40 -3.73 -6.98
N THR A 23 -1.53 -4.40 -7.29
CA THR A 23 -1.90 -4.76 -8.67
C THR A 23 -2.99 -3.85 -9.21
N ARG A 24 -2.76 -3.28 -10.40
CA ARG A 24 -3.67 -2.35 -11.08
C ARG A 24 -3.83 -2.71 -12.56
N HIS A 25 -4.98 -2.36 -13.14
CA HIS A 25 -5.22 -2.49 -14.57
C HIS A 25 -4.55 -1.38 -15.40
N TRP A 26 -3.90 -0.43 -14.77
CA TRP A 26 -3.18 0.69 -15.38
C TRP A 26 -1.78 0.81 -14.82
N THR A 27 -0.89 1.39 -15.63
CA THR A 27 0.52 1.62 -15.28
C THR A 27 0.77 3.08 -14.96
N THR A 28 1.95 3.37 -14.36
CA THR A 28 2.39 4.72 -14.03
C THR A 28 3.90 4.85 -14.16
N HIS A 29 4.37 6.05 -14.50
CA HIS A 29 5.79 6.41 -14.49
C HIS A 29 6.27 6.88 -13.10
N HIS A 30 5.35 7.02 -12.13
CA HIS A 30 5.74 7.42 -10.77
C HIS A 30 6.73 6.41 -10.18
N ARG A 31 7.82 6.91 -9.62
CA ARG A 31 8.75 6.19 -8.76
C ARG A 31 9.08 7.08 -7.56
N GLY A 32 9.35 6.47 -6.41
CA GLY A 32 9.65 7.18 -5.19
C GLY A 32 8.56 7.05 -4.13
N VAL A 33 8.40 8.06 -3.32
CA VAL A 33 7.50 8.03 -2.15
C VAL A 33 6.05 7.90 -2.57
N LEU A 34 5.36 6.92 -2.00
CA LEU A 34 3.93 6.68 -2.18
C LEU A 34 3.27 6.51 -0.80
N ALA A 35 2.34 7.40 -0.48
CA ALA A 35 1.52 7.27 0.71
C ALA A 35 0.35 6.31 0.44
N ILE A 36 0.01 5.49 1.42
CA ILE A 36 -1.05 4.50 1.36
C ILE A 36 -2.23 5.00 2.19
N HIS A 37 -3.32 5.30 1.51
CA HIS A 37 -4.57 5.71 2.15
C HIS A 37 -5.51 4.50 2.25
N ALA A 38 -5.93 4.17 3.46
CA ALA A 38 -6.97 3.17 3.70
C ALA A 38 -8.34 3.78 3.42
N ALA A 39 -9.04 3.27 2.41
CA ALA A 39 -10.36 3.76 2.05
C ALA A 39 -11.36 3.62 3.20
N LYS A 40 -12.31 4.55 3.28
CA LYS A 40 -13.37 4.52 4.30
C LYS A 40 -14.35 3.36 4.09
N TYR A 41 -14.59 3.00 2.83
CA TYR A 41 -15.54 1.96 2.46
C TYR A 41 -14.93 0.56 2.68
N PHE A 42 -15.67 -0.28 3.41
CA PHE A 42 -15.28 -1.65 3.74
C PHE A 42 -16.51 -2.55 3.71
N PRO A 43 -16.92 -3.00 2.51
CA PRO A 43 -18.14 -3.81 2.35
C PRO A 43 -17.96 -5.23 2.90
N PRO A 44 -19.06 -5.95 3.23
CA PRO A 44 -19.02 -7.31 3.78
C PRO A 44 -18.24 -8.30 2.94
N GLU A 45 -18.26 -8.19 1.62
CA GLU A 45 -17.52 -9.07 0.70
C GLU A 45 -16.01 -8.94 0.89
N ILE A 46 -15.54 -7.71 1.09
CA ILE A 46 -14.13 -7.41 1.35
C ILE A 46 -13.73 -7.80 2.77
N GLU A 47 -14.60 -7.59 3.74
CA GLU A 47 -14.38 -8.09 5.11
C GLU A 47 -14.26 -9.62 5.10
N GLY A 48 -15.07 -10.32 4.30
CA GLY A 48 -14.95 -11.75 4.08
C GLY A 48 -13.57 -12.19 3.56
N ILE A 49 -12.91 -11.38 2.73
CA ILE A 49 -11.54 -11.63 2.27
C ILE A 49 -10.54 -11.47 3.43
N ALA A 50 -10.69 -10.44 4.23
CA ALA A 50 -9.82 -10.20 5.40
C ALA A 50 -9.86 -11.37 6.39
N LEU A 51 -10.99 -12.04 6.53
CA LEU A 51 -11.22 -13.16 7.45
C LEU A 51 -10.77 -14.52 6.92
N ARG A 52 -10.31 -14.62 5.66
CA ARG A 52 -9.83 -15.86 5.03
C ARG A 52 -8.31 -15.85 4.86
N LYS A 53 -7.72 -17.05 4.71
CA LYS A 53 -6.30 -17.17 4.36
C LYS A 53 -6.06 -16.60 2.93
N PRO A 54 -4.92 -15.97 2.69
CA PRO A 54 -3.82 -15.74 3.65
C PRO A 54 -3.98 -14.47 4.51
N CYS A 55 -4.98 -13.59 4.22
CA CYS A 55 -5.14 -12.30 4.91
C CYS A 55 -5.35 -12.46 6.42
N ARG A 56 -6.12 -13.47 6.83
CA ARG A 56 -6.52 -13.72 8.22
C ARG A 56 -5.35 -13.74 9.20
N LYS A 57 -4.20 -14.26 8.81
CA LYS A 57 -3.03 -14.36 9.71
C LYS A 57 -2.47 -12.99 10.12
N HIS A 58 -2.77 -11.95 9.34
CA HIS A 58 -2.30 -10.58 9.54
C HIS A 58 -3.42 -9.60 9.87
N TRP A 59 -4.68 -10.04 9.78
CA TRP A 59 -5.82 -9.16 10.00
C TRP A 59 -6.15 -9.07 11.51
N PRO A 60 -5.90 -7.91 12.15
CA PRO A 60 -6.13 -7.79 13.60
C PRO A 60 -7.59 -7.57 13.96
N GLY A 61 -8.44 -7.29 12.98
CA GLY A 61 -9.83 -6.92 13.16
C GLY A 61 -10.13 -5.47 12.81
N ARG A 62 -11.40 -5.19 12.53
CA ARG A 62 -11.86 -3.88 12.06
C ARG A 62 -11.57 -2.74 13.05
N CYS A 63 -11.63 -3.02 14.35
CA CYS A 63 -11.42 -2.00 15.38
C CYS A 63 -9.95 -1.62 15.57
N GLU A 64 -9.03 -2.42 15.04
CA GLU A 64 -7.58 -2.24 15.21
C GLU A 64 -6.90 -1.55 14.02
N VAL A 65 -7.68 -1.22 12.98
CA VAL A 65 -7.17 -0.57 11.76
C VAL A 65 -7.90 0.74 11.49
N ALA A 66 -7.21 1.68 10.86
CA ALA A 66 -7.81 2.94 10.45
C ALA A 66 -8.51 2.79 9.09
N PHE A 67 -9.58 3.59 8.89
CA PHE A 67 -10.32 3.77 7.66
C PHE A 67 -10.44 5.27 7.36
N GLY A 68 -10.41 5.66 6.08
CA GLY A 68 -10.48 7.06 5.67
C GLY A 68 -9.24 7.85 6.10
N ALA A 69 -8.07 7.21 6.06
CA ALA A 69 -6.83 7.82 6.53
C ALA A 69 -5.62 7.35 5.74
N VAL A 70 -4.58 8.18 5.66
CA VAL A 70 -3.23 7.71 5.30
C VAL A 70 -2.68 6.90 6.47
N VAL A 71 -2.28 5.67 6.20
CA VAL A 71 -1.87 4.68 7.23
C VAL A 71 -0.42 4.26 7.12
N ALA A 72 0.20 4.50 5.97
CA ALA A 72 1.58 4.10 5.71
C ALA A 72 2.21 4.93 4.59
N VAL A 73 3.52 4.82 4.49
CA VAL A 73 4.32 5.31 3.37
C VAL A 73 5.21 4.17 2.90
N ALA A 74 5.40 4.05 1.58
CA ALA A 74 6.31 3.09 0.97
C ALA A 74 7.11 3.74 -0.16
N LEU A 75 8.17 3.11 -0.62
CA LEU A 75 8.83 3.45 -1.87
C LEU A 75 8.27 2.61 -3.00
N MET A 76 7.70 3.25 -4.00
CA MET A 76 7.34 2.62 -5.25
C MET A 76 8.59 2.57 -6.12
N THR A 77 9.19 1.39 -6.25
CA THR A 77 10.49 1.21 -6.88
C THR A 77 10.41 0.68 -8.30
N ASP A 78 9.36 -0.06 -8.62
CA ASP A 78 9.18 -0.65 -9.94
C ASP A 78 7.71 -0.89 -10.30
N VAL A 79 7.46 -1.10 -11.59
CA VAL A 79 6.18 -1.53 -12.16
C VAL A 79 6.46 -2.56 -13.24
N GLU A 80 5.86 -3.72 -13.13
CA GLU A 80 6.03 -4.81 -14.08
C GLU A 80 4.70 -5.50 -14.41
N PRO A 81 4.57 -6.21 -15.55
CA PRO A 81 3.40 -7.01 -15.85
C PRO A 81 3.16 -8.10 -14.80
N THR A 82 1.90 -8.32 -14.43
CA THR A 82 1.52 -9.27 -13.37
C THR A 82 1.82 -10.72 -13.72
N ASP A 83 1.65 -11.13 -14.97
CA ASP A 83 1.86 -12.51 -15.42
C ASP A 83 3.31 -12.97 -15.26
N SER A 84 4.28 -12.14 -15.63
CA SER A 84 5.71 -12.45 -15.44
C SER A 84 6.10 -12.47 -13.96
N LEU A 85 5.54 -11.57 -13.17
CA LEU A 85 5.79 -11.52 -11.73
C LEU A 85 5.17 -12.73 -11.02
N GLN A 86 3.95 -13.12 -11.37
CA GLN A 86 3.27 -14.26 -10.75
C GLN A 86 4.11 -15.53 -10.86
N ALA A 87 4.58 -15.87 -12.06
CA ALA A 87 5.42 -17.05 -12.26
C ALA A 87 6.68 -17.04 -11.39
N ARG A 88 7.31 -15.85 -11.23
CA ARG A 88 8.50 -15.69 -10.38
C ARG A 88 8.18 -15.85 -8.91
N LEU A 89 7.08 -15.26 -8.42
CA LEU A 89 6.66 -15.37 -7.02
C LEU A 89 6.29 -16.81 -6.65
N GLU A 90 5.54 -17.50 -7.51
CA GLU A 90 5.17 -18.90 -7.32
C GLU A 90 6.41 -19.82 -7.33
N GLY A 91 7.34 -19.58 -8.25
CA GLY A 91 8.63 -20.30 -8.29
C GLY A 91 9.48 -20.11 -7.03
N GLN A 92 9.29 -18.99 -6.32
CA GLN A 92 9.92 -18.70 -5.02
C GLN A 92 9.13 -19.22 -3.81
N GLY A 93 7.95 -19.83 -4.04
CA GLY A 93 7.05 -20.27 -2.97
C GLY A 93 6.28 -19.13 -2.29
N ASN A 94 6.24 -17.93 -2.89
CA ASN A 94 5.58 -16.76 -2.33
C ASN A 94 4.11 -16.68 -2.77
N PHE A 95 3.34 -17.72 -2.46
CA PHE A 95 1.94 -17.83 -2.83
C PHE A 95 1.02 -16.83 -2.11
N ASP A 96 1.39 -16.42 -0.90
CA ASP A 96 0.62 -15.43 -0.14
C ASP A 96 0.60 -14.07 -0.87
N GLU A 97 1.74 -13.63 -1.40
CA GLU A 97 1.81 -12.38 -2.17
C GLU A 97 0.90 -12.42 -3.40
N VAL A 98 0.91 -13.54 -4.13
CA VAL A 98 0.01 -13.74 -5.28
C VAL A 98 -1.46 -13.67 -4.85
N ALA A 99 -1.80 -14.29 -3.70
CA ALA A 99 -3.17 -14.30 -3.18
C ALA A 99 -3.63 -12.93 -2.63
N TYR A 100 -2.70 -11.98 -2.37
CA TYR A 100 -3.04 -10.61 -1.95
C TYR A 100 -3.43 -9.69 -3.10
N GLY A 101 -3.28 -10.09 -4.36
CA GLY A 101 -3.54 -9.24 -5.52
C GLY A 101 -4.32 -9.95 -6.62
N ASP A 102 -4.71 -9.19 -7.62
CA ASP A 102 -5.24 -9.71 -8.87
C ASP A 102 -4.11 -9.75 -9.91
N TYR A 103 -3.59 -10.94 -10.16
CA TYR A 103 -2.49 -11.20 -11.08
C TYR A 103 -2.96 -11.65 -12.47
N SER A 104 -4.23 -11.47 -12.81
CA SER A 104 -4.75 -11.77 -14.15
C SER A 104 -4.00 -11.00 -15.23
N ALA A 105 -3.99 -11.55 -16.43
CA ALA A 105 -3.27 -10.99 -17.58
C ALA A 105 -3.69 -9.55 -17.91
N GLY A 106 -2.73 -8.75 -18.39
CA GLY A 106 -2.96 -7.36 -18.77
C GLY A 106 -2.98 -6.37 -17.60
N ARG A 107 -2.59 -6.79 -16.42
CA ARG A 107 -2.44 -5.94 -15.24
C ARG A 107 -0.97 -5.63 -14.94
N TYR A 108 -0.75 -4.71 -14.03
CA TYR A 108 0.56 -4.24 -13.61
C TYR A 108 0.69 -4.36 -12.09
N ALA A 109 1.84 -4.85 -11.65
CA ALA A 109 2.23 -4.92 -10.25
C ALA A 109 3.21 -3.78 -9.92
N TRP A 110 2.86 -2.98 -8.93
CA TRP A 110 3.66 -1.87 -8.43
C TRP A 110 4.43 -2.35 -7.21
N ARG A 111 5.73 -2.38 -7.31
CA ARG A 111 6.60 -2.81 -6.21
C ARG A 111 6.69 -1.74 -5.14
N LEU A 112 6.36 -2.12 -3.90
CA LEU A 112 6.35 -1.27 -2.72
C LEU A 112 7.39 -1.77 -1.73
N ASP A 113 8.50 -1.06 -1.65
CA ASP A 113 9.59 -1.38 -0.73
C ASP A 113 9.61 -0.42 0.46
N HIS A 114 10.27 -0.81 1.55
CA HIS A 114 10.48 0.01 2.74
C HIS A 114 9.19 0.60 3.33
N ALA A 115 8.10 -0.15 3.34
CA ALA A 115 6.84 0.31 3.91
C ALA A 115 7.01 0.63 5.40
N VAL A 116 6.51 1.79 5.80
CA VAL A 116 6.48 2.26 7.19
C VAL A 116 5.05 2.59 7.55
N ARG A 117 4.52 1.90 8.56
CA ARG A 117 3.22 2.23 9.14
C ARG A 117 3.31 3.53 9.91
N LEU A 118 2.36 4.43 9.70
CA LEU A 118 2.26 5.64 10.50
C LEU A 118 1.80 5.29 11.92
N GLU A 119 2.46 5.86 12.91
CA GLU A 119 2.06 5.73 14.32
C GLU A 119 0.70 6.41 14.55
N ARG A 120 0.52 7.57 13.92
CA ARG A 120 -0.72 8.35 13.94
C ARG A 120 -1.28 8.44 12.52
N PRO A 121 -2.33 7.65 12.19
CA PRO A 121 -3.00 7.76 10.89
C PRO A 121 -3.48 9.20 10.62
N LEU A 122 -3.29 9.67 9.40
CA LEU A 122 -3.73 10.99 8.98
C LEU A 122 -5.11 10.88 8.34
N PHE A 123 -6.15 11.30 9.07
CA PHE A 123 -7.55 11.21 8.62
C PHE A 123 -7.84 12.31 7.60
N ILE A 124 -7.96 11.94 6.34
CA ILE A 124 -8.27 12.82 5.20
C ILE A 124 -9.13 12.07 4.18
N ALA A 125 -9.83 12.82 3.32
CA ALA A 125 -10.60 12.22 2.24
C ALA A 125 -9.69 11.56 1.21
N GLY A 126 -10.04 10.34 0.79
CA GLY A 126 -9.34 9.64 -0.29
C GLY A 126 -9.92 9.99 -1.66
N HIS A 127 -9.09 9.84 -2.69
CA HIS A 127 -9.47 10.05 -4.08
C HIS A 127 -9.12 8.83 -4.93
N GLN A 128 -9.68 8.77 -6.13
CA GLN A 128 -9.36 7.72 -7.11
C GLN A 128 -8.02 8.02 -7.82
N GLY A 129 -7.38 6.95 -8.30
CA GLY A 129 -6.10 7.04 -9.00
C GLY A 129 -4.94 7.46 -8.09
N LEU A 130 -3.93 8.09 -8.68
CA LEU A 130 -2.86 8.75 -7.95
C LEU A 130 -3.20 10.22 -7.73
N TRP A 131 -3.21 10.64 -6.48
CA TRP A 131 -3.45 12.02 -6.08
C TRP A 131 -2.32 12.55 -5.19
N ASN A 132 -2.37 13.78 -4.71
CA ASN A 132 -1.30 14.37 -3.92
C ASN A 132 -1.77 14.77 -2.53
N LEU A 133 -0.90 14.63 -1.54
CA LEU A 133 -1.05 15.32 -0.26
C LEU A 133 -0.89 16.82 -0.44
N THR A 134 -1.48 17.60 0.45
CA THR A 134 -1.13 19.00 0.62
C THR A 134 0.27 19.13 1.24
N ALA A 135 0.88 20.31 1.17
CA ALA A 135 2.19 20.53 1.81
C ALA A 135 2.13 20.33 3.33
N GLU A 136 1.01 20.71 3.95
CA GLU A 136 0.77 20.51 5.39
C GLU A 136 0.68 19.03 5.75
N ASP A 137 -0.10 18.25 4.96
CA ASP A 137 -0.24 16.81 5.16
C ASP A 137 1.08 16.06 4.94
N GLU A 138 1.87 16.48 3.96
CA GLU A 138 3.22 15.93 3.72
C GLU A 138 4.14 16.13 4.93
N GLU A 139 4.09 17.30 5.56
CA GLU A 139 4.87 17.60 6.75
C GLU A 139 4.49 16.68 7.92
N LEU A 140 3.18 16.47 8.14
CA LEU A 140 2.67 15.59 9.19
C LEU A 140 3.08 14.12 8.95
N VAL A 141 3.09 13.67 7.71
CA VAL A 141 3.54 12.33 7.34
C VAL A 141 5.04 12.19 7.51
N ARG A 142 5.81 13.16 7.02
CA ARG A 142 7.28 13.16 7.11
C ARG A 142 7.76 13.14 8.56
N GLY A 143 7.12 13.87 9.44
CA GLY A 143 7.44 13.89 10.87
C GLY A 143 7.33 12.54 11.58
N GLN A 144 6.73 11.54 10.93
CA GLN A 144 6.59 10.18 11.44
C GLN A 144 7.56 9.17 10.80
N MET A 145 8.36 9.60 9.81
CA MET A 145 9.32 8.70 9.18
C MET A 145 10.52 8.46 10.09
N PRO A 146 11.02 7.22 10.16
CA PRO A 146 12.20 6.93 10.96
C PRO A 146 13.44 7.64 10.38
N PRO A 147 14.40 8.02 11.21
CA PRO A 147 15.67 8.60 10.75
C PRO A 147 16.35 7.69 9.71
N GLY A 148 16.76 8.28 8.59
CA GLY A 148 17.44 7.54 7.53
C GLY A 148 16.53 6.70 6.66
N TRP A 149 15.21 6.86 6.73
CA TRP A 149 14.30 6.18 5.79
C TRP A 149 14.64 6.59 4.35
N PRO A 150 14.77 5.61 3.40
CA PRO A 150 15.34 5.88 2.07
C PRO A 150 14.58 6.90 1.22
N GLY A 151 13.31 7.15 1.53
CA GLY A 151 12.49 8.16 0.85
C GLY A 151 12.62 9.57 1.41
N THR A 152 13.42 9.77 2.45
CA THR A 152 13.62 11.09 3.06
C THR A 152 14.92 11.69 2.55
N PRO A 153 14.89 12.73 1.69
CA PRO A 153 16.11 13.45 1.34
C PRO A 153 16.72 14.06 2.62
N ALA A 154 18.03 14.07 2.71
CA ALA A 154 18.71 14.72 3.82
C ALA A 154 18.31 16.22 3.85
N GLY A 155 17.37 16.59 4.76
CA GLY A 155 16.94 17.96 4.98
C GLY A 155 15.95 18.56 3.98
N GLY A 156 15.29 17.75 3.12
CA GLY A 156 14.30 18.20 2.12
C GLY A 156 12.90 17.62 2.33
N PRO A 157 11.89 18.13 1.58
CA PRO A 157 10.56 17.53 1.54
C PRO A 157 10.60 16.11 0.95
N LEU A 158 9.59 15.28 1.28
CA LEU A 158 9.42 13.93 0.76
C LEU A 158 9.22 13.90 -0.76
#